data_aabdd66ed48c42c355d41f4171b86662
#
_entry.id   aabdd66ed48c42c355d41f4171b86662
#
_cell.length_a   1.000
_cell.length_b   1.000
_cell.length_c   1.000
_cell.angle_alpha   90.00
_cell.angle_beta   90.00
_cell.angle_gamma   90.00
#
_symmetry.space_group_name_H-M   'P 1'
#
loop_
_entity.id
_entity.type
_entity.pdbx_description
1 polymer ?
#
loop_
_entity_poly.entity_id
_entity_poly.type
_entity_poly.pdbx_seq_one_letter_code
_entity_poly.pdbx_strand_id
1 'polypeptide(L)'
;MWNRREIMGAGAAAFAASSFTRTAFAQGEQEQVEIDLRQDIGALDHIWSRCAGSDRASATLREAWRNDLERFRNETGLERVRFHGIFNDDLGVWPGGMNGKDPNFQNVDAVYDGVLERGVQPFVELSFMPKKLASGNTKLSFTYNANITPPASPEAWGQFIAGFVRHLIDRYGANEVRQWYFEVWNEPNLTWFFSGTQADYFAMYKAAAQAIKGVDQKLRVGGPSTAAAQWMPEFLGFCAQENLPVDFVSTHIYAGDDQMELFGQANRYPHKDVIPAAMAQVRKQIDATRYRGAELWLSEWSSDSPAMIAHVISNCLPYCHAMSQWCISNVFEEINFPNFILKEGDGGWGMLAQRNIPRPSFNTYKLLHRLGQRRLAATGPALASRTKEGAAALVWNLAEVKQPSGVPGMASQRIVNGQRKNVQVRLKGARPGATVRVSYVDQERGSPLPKWRELGSPQYPRKGEIDQIRRSAELASPETRRLDRQGVLTLDLPPEGVALIELKA
;
A
#
# COMPACT_ATOMS: atom_id res chain seq x y z
N MET A 1 -19.50 1.41 12.64
CA MET A 1 -19.22 1.53 14.10
C MET A 1 -18.72 0.18 14.61
N TRP A 2 -17.44 0.04 14.84
CA TRP A 2 -16.87 -1.18 15.39
C TRP A 2 -17.16 -1.21 16.89
N ASN A 3 -17.84 -2.26 17.34
CA ASN A 3 -18.30 -2.37 18.72
C ASN A 3 -17.16 -2.91 19.60
N ARG A 4 -16.63 -2.07 20.49
CA ARG A 4 -15.52 -2.34 21.42
C ARG A 4 -15.78 -3.49 22.43
N ARG A 5 -16.92 -4.18 22.37
CA ARG A 5 -17.31 -5.20 23.35
C ARG A 5 -16.92 -6.64 23.01
N GLU A 6 -16.41 -6.92 21.81
CA GLU A 6 -16.07 -8.30 21.39
C GLU A 6 -14.61 -8.71 21.60
N ILE A 7 -13.78 -7.86 22.17
CA ILE A 7 -12.33 -8.11 22.34
C ILE A 7 -11.97 -8.78 23.67
N MET A 8 -12.91 -8.99 24.59
CA MET A 8 -12.63 -9.58 25.90
C MET A 8 -13.40 -10.88 26.11
N GLY A 9 -12.83 -11.97 25.72
CA GLY A 9 -13.34 -13.28 26.11
C GLY A 9 -12.97 -14.42 25.17
N ALA A 10 -11.81 -15.03 25.34
CA ALA A 10 -11.59 -16.47 25.14
C ALA A 10 -10.17 -16.84 25.55
N GLY A 11 -10.02 -17.20 26.80
CA GLY A 11 -8.90 -17.96 27.30
C GLY A 11 -9.35 -19.38 27.57
N ALA A 12 -8.45 -20.32 27.31
CA ALA A 12 -8.43 -21.72 27.66
C ALA A 12 -9.33 -22.69 26.88
N ALA A 13 -8.69 -23.57 26.10
CA ALA A 13 -9.06 -24.98 26.11
C ALA A 13 -8.08 -25.88 25.33
N ALA A 14 -7.55 -26.83 26.05
CA ALA A 14 -7.35 -28.26 25.76
C ALA A 14 -6.48 -28.70 24.58
N PHE A 15 -5.32 -29.26 24.93
CA PHE A 15 -4.55 -30.22 24.15
C PHE A 15 -5.35 -31.53 23.95
N ALA A 16 -5.53 -31.90 22.70
CA ALA A 16 -5.88 -33.28 22.35
C ALA A 16 -4.89 -33.78 21.29
N ALA A 17 -4.16 -34.81 21.66
CA ALA A 17 -3.30 -35.57 20.76
C ALA A 17 -4.15 -36.32 19.75
N SER A 18 -3.90 -36.12 18.46
CA SER A 18 -4.48 -36.95 17.41
C SER A 18 -3.38 -37.54 16.48
N SER A 19 -3.46 -38.83 16.38
CA SER A 19 -2.67 -39.77 15.61
C SER A 19 -2.54 -39.39 14.12
N PHE A 20 -1.33 -39.48 13.61
CA PHE A 20 -1.02 -39.33 12.16
C PHE A 20 -1.64 -40.48 11.38
N THR A 21 -2.73 -40.22 10.70
CA THR A 21 -3.18 -41.01 9.54
C THR A 21 -2.62 -40.33 8.28
N ARG A 22 -1.85 -41.07 7.50
CA ARG A 22 -1.44 -40.70 6.15
C ARG A 22 -2.71 -40.51 5.31
N THR A 23 -3.15 -39.27 5.14
CA THR A 23 -4.21 -38.93 4.19
C THR A 23 -3.63 -38.96 2.78
N ALA A 24 -4.22 -39.73 1.89
CA ALA A 24 -4.01 -39.68 0.45
C ALA A 24 -4.21 -38.21 0.00
N PHE A 25 -3.27 -37.70 -0.78
CA PHE A 25 -3.39 -36.38 -1.40
C PHE A 25 -4.66 -36.35 -2.26
N ALA A 26 -5.68 -35.64 -1.82
CA ALA A 26 -6.80 -35.29 -2.67
C ALA A 26 -6.22 -34.58 -3.91
N GLN A 27 -6.63 -34.97 -5.09
CA GLN A 27 -6.30 -34.27 -6.35
C GLN A 27 -6.77 -32.83 -6.17
N GLY A 28 -5.82 -31.89 -6.13
CA GLY A 28 -6.13 -30.47 -6.00
C GLY A 28 -7.00 -30.02 -7.18
N GLU A 29 -7.87 -29.06 -6.93
CA GLU A 29 -8.72 -28.44 -7.94
C GLU A 29 -7.85 -27.95 -9.11
N GLN A 30 -8.26 -28.26 -10.35
CA GLN A 30 -7.54 -27.83 -11.54
C GLN A 30 -7.96 -26.40 -11.91
N GLU A 31 -6.98 -25.50 -12.03
CA GLU A 31 -7.14 -24.14 -12.54
C GLU A 31 -6.43 -24.04 -13.89
N GLN A 32 -7.06 -23.41 -14.88
CA GLN A 32 -6.43 -23.21 -16.19
C GLN A 32 -6.14 -21.72 -16.41
N VAL A 33 -4.92 -21.46 -16.82
CA VAL A 33 -4.42 -20.13 -17.21
C VAL A 33 -3.89 -20.22 -18.62
N GLU A 34 -4.31 -19.30 -19.47
CA GLU A 34 -3.77 -19.20 -20.81
C GLU A 34 -3.16 -17.81 -21.04
N ILE A 35 -1.96 -17.77 -21.60
CA ILE A 35 -1.21 -16.54 -21.90
C ILE A 35 -0.82 -16.60 -23.37
N ASP A 36 -1.28 -15.62 -24.16
CA ASP A 36 -0.87 -15.53 -25.58
C ASP A 36 0.34 -14.59 -25.72
N LEU A 37 1.50 -15.18 -25.94
CA LEU A 37 2.77 -14.43 -26.10
C LEU A 37 2.82 -13.57 -27.36
N ARG A 38 1.89 -13.76 -28.30
CA ARG A 38 1.82 -13.02 -29.57
C ARG A 38 0.87 -11.83 -29.48
N GLN A 39 -0.06 -11.85 -28.52
CA GLN A 39 -1.10 -10.85 -28.38
C GLN A 39 -0.72 -9.80 -27.33
N ASP A 40 -0.13 -8.71 -27.78
CA ASP A 40 0.09 -7.50 -27.00
C ASP A 40 -1.23 -6.72 -26.91
N ILE A 41 -1.67 -6.39 -25.68
CA ILE A 41 -2.93 -5.68 -25.42
C ILE A 41 -2.74 -4.26 -24.88
N GLY A 42 -1.51 -3.73 -24.96
CA GLY A 42 -1.22 -2.35 -24.60
C GLY A 42 -0.13 -2.18 -23.54
N ALA A 43 -0.05 -1.00 -22.97
CA ALA A 43 0.88 -0.71 -21.89
C ALA A 43 0.51 -1.49 -20.62
N LEU A 44 1.51 -1.88 -19.87
CA LEU A 44 1.38 -2.32 -18.49
C LEU A 44 2.00 -1.26 -17.60
N ASP A 45 1.17 -0.37 -17.11
CA ASP A 45 1.59 0.63 -16.15
C ASP A 45 1.86 -0.03 -14.80
N HIS A 46 3.05 0.21 -14.25
CA HIS A 46 3.42 -0.32 -12.95
C HIS A 46 2.83 0.55 -11.83
N ILE A 47 1.50 0.60 -11.75
CA ILE A 47 0.76 1.44 -10.79
C ILE A 47 1.13 1.15 -9.35
N TRP A 48 1.64 -0.05 -9.06
CA TRP A 48 2.06 -0.53 -7.74
C TRP A 48 3.44 -0.02 -7.28
N SER A 49 4.28 0.46 -8.21
CA SER A 49 5.60 1.02 -7.87
C SER A 49 5.57 2.53 -7.73
N ARG A 50 4.49 3.19 -8.13
CA ARG A 50 4.42 4.67 -8.13
C ARG A 50 4.40 5.28 -6.74
N CYS A 51 3.86 4.56 -5.74
CA CYS A 51 3.86 5.00 -4.36
C CYS A 51 3.76 3.82 -3.39
N ALA A 52 4.25 4.01 -2.17
CA ALA A 52 3.93 3.16 -1.03
C ALA A 52 3.76 4.03 0.21
N GLY A 53 2.88 3.58 1.12
CA GLY A 53 2.64 4.24 2.38
C GLY A 53 3.73 3.95 3.41
N SER A 54 3.80 4.80 4.41
CA SER A 54 4.63 4.62 5.60
C SER A 54 3.90 5.22 6.80
N ASP A 55 4.43 4.98 8.00
CA ASP A 55 3.94 5.54 9.25
C ASP A 55 3.92 7.08 9.19
N ARG A 56 4.67 7.75 9.99
CA ARG A 56 4.71 9.21 10.10
C ARG A 56 6.08 9.80 9.76
N ALA A 57 6.09 11.09 9.46
CA ALA A 57 7.27 11.81 9.01
C ALA A 57 8.48 11.67 9.95
N SER A 58 8.31 11.78 11.28
CA SER A 58 9.44 11.67 12.22
C SER A 58 10.02 10.24 12.30
N ALA A 59 9.24 9.19 11.98
CA ALA A 59 9.77 7.84 11.89
C ALA A 59 10.79 7.70 10.74
N THR A 60 10.67 8.51 9.69
CA THR A 60 11.59 8.52 8.54
C THR A 60 13.01 9.01 8.88
N LEU A 61 13.17 9.70 10.00
CA LEU A 61 14.48 10.14 10.50
C LEU A 61 15.31 9.00 11.10
N ARG A 62 14.69 7.82 11.32
CA ARG A 62 15.39 6.65 11.86
C ARG A 62 16.18 5.94 10.78
N GLU A 63 17.40 5.57 11.10
CA GLU A 63 18.27 4.79 10.20
C GLU A 63 17.61 3.49 9.74
N ALA A 64 16.95 2.77 10.65
CA ALA A 64 16.27 1.52 10.32
C ALA A 64 15.19 1.72 9.24
N TRP A 65 14.40 2.80 9.32
CA TRP A 65 13.42 3.13 8.30
C TRP A 65 14.07 3.50 6.96
N ARG A 66 15.15 4.29 7.00
CA ARG A 66 15.91 4.70 5.80
C ARG A 66 16.51 3.50 5.07
N ASN A 67 17.02 2.52 5.82
CA ASN A 67 17.52 1.26 5.25
C ASN A 67 16.40 0.44 4.62
N ASP A 68 15.21 0.43 5.21
CA ASP A 68 14.03 -0.24 4.65
C ASP A 68 13.56 0.46 3.35
N LEU A 69 13.53 1.80 3.32
CA LEU A 69 13.19 2.56 2.12
C LEU A 69 14.17 2.29 0.97
N GLU A 70 15.47 2.32 1.26
CA GLU A 70 16.52 2.05 0.28
C GLU A 70 16.37 0.65 -0.32
N ARG A 71 16.17 -0.35 0.53
CA ARG A 71 15.90 -1.72 0.08
C ARG A 71 14.64 -1.79 -0.76
N PHE A 72 13.56 -1.18 -0.29
CA PHE A 72 12.29 -1.19 -1.01
C PHE A 72 12.44 -0.57 -2.40
N ARG A 73 13.09 0.61 -2.49
CA ARG A 73 13.39 1.28 -3.75
C ARG A 73 14.18 0.38 -4.70
N ASN A 74 15.27 -0.21 -4.21
CA ASN A 74 16.19 -0.98 -5.04
C ASN A 74 15.59 -2.29 -5.55
N GLU A 75 14.73 -2.94 -4.78
CA GLU A 75 14.21 -4.28 -5.10
C GLU A 75 12.82 -4.26 -5.75
N THR A 76 12.07 -3.15 -5.64
CA THR A 76 10.69 -3.04 -6.16
C THR A 76 10.48 -1.91 -7.15
N GLY A 77 11.49 -1.04 -7.33
CA GLY A 77 11.38 0.12 -8.22
C GLY A 77 10.47 1.24 -7.69
N LEU A 78 10.24 1.31 -6.36
CA LEU A 78 9.42 2.34 -5.75
C LEU A 78 9.81 3.75 -6.19
N GLU A 79 8.82 4.55 -6.60
CA GLU A 79 9.06 5.91 -7.06
C GLU A 79 8.81 6.96 -5.97
N ARG A 80 7.76 6.78 -5.16
CA ARG A 80 7.34 7.77 -4.13
C ARG A 80 6.99 7.10 -2.82
N VAL A 81 7.08 7.88 -1.74
CA VAL A 81 6.63 7.48 -0.41
C VAL A 81 5.69 8.52 0.17
N ARG A 82 4.59 8.04 0.76
CA ARG A 82 3.58 8.82 1.49
C ARG A 82 3.66 8.49 2.98
N PHE A 83 3.62 9.50 3.82
CA PHE A 83 3.60 9.36 5.28
C PHE A 83 2.83 10.50 5.92
N HIS A 84 2.30 10.25 7.12
CA HIS A 84 1.53 11.23 7.87
C HIS A 84 2.38 12.30 8.53
N GLY A 85 1.77 13.46 8.79
CA GLY A 85 2.21 14.39 9.83
C GLY A 85 3.49 15.13 9.56
N ILE A 86 3.73 15.59 8.34
CA ILE A 86 4.91 16.42 8.02
C ILE A 86 4.92 17.76 8.81
N PHE A 87 3.76 18.20 9.28
CA PHE A 87 3.63 19.42 10.09
C PHE A 87 3.37 19.14 11.56
N ASN A 88 3.44 17.87 11.99
CA ASN A 88 3.22 17.53 13.37
C ASN A 88 4.22 18.25 14.31
N ASP A 89 3.76 18.67 15.48
CA ASP A 89 4.54 19.50 16.41
C ASP A 89 5.88 18.86 16.83
N ASP A 90 6.02 17.54 16.76
CA ASP A 90 7.27 16.85 17.09
C ASP A 90 8.38 17.03 16.03
N LEU A 91 8.04 17.51 14.83
CA LEU A 91 9.04 17.98 13.85
C LEU A 91 9.50 19.43 14.10
N GLY A 92 8.89 20.11 15.06
CA GLY A 92 9.31 21.44 15.48
C GLY A 92 9.11 22.54 14.44
N VAL A 93 8.09 22.42 13.59
CA VAL A 93 7.77 23.43 12.56
C VAL A 93 7.51 24.79 13.18
N TRP A 94 6.93 24.82 14.37
CA TRP A 94 6.90 26.01 15.23
C TRP A 94 7.42 25.65 16.62
N PRO A 95 8.74 25.67 16.84
CA PRO A 95 9.29 25.46 18.18
C PRO A 95 8.78 26.58 19.07
N GLY A 96 8.20 26.25 20.22
CA GLY A 96 7.80 27.23 21.23
C GLY A 96 8.99 28.08 21.66
N GLY A 97 8.75 29.33 22.09
CA GLY A 97 9.78 30.22 22.60
C GLY A 97 9.79 31.63 21.97
N MET A 98 10.73 32.46 22.37
CA MET A 98 10.75 33.90 22.07
C MET A 98 10.86 34.22 20.57
N ASN A 99 11.35 33.34 19.74
CA ASN A 99 11.58 33.56 18.31
C ASN A 99 10.58 32.83 17.39
N GLY A 100 9.52 32.20 17.93
CA GLY A 100 8.59 31.36 17.18
C GLY A 100 7.58 32.11 16.32
N LYS A 101 7.99 33.20 15.63
CA LYS A 101 7.10 33.92 14.71
C LYS A 101 7.00 33.20 13.35
N ASP A 102 8.12 32.72 12.86
CA ASP A 102 8.22 32.07 11.53
C ASP A 102 8.34 30.56 11.66
N PRO A 103 7.82 29.81 10.68
CA PRO A 103 7.99 28.35 10.61
C PRO A 103 9.48 27.98 10.49
N ASN A 104 9.86 26.87 11.12
CA ASN A 104 11.17 26.23 10.99
C ASN A 104 11.02 24.90 10.26
N PHE A 105 11.59 24.78 9.07
CA PHE A 105 11.50 23.55 8.26
C PHE A 105 12.74 22.66 8.35
N GLN A 106 13.67 22.90 9.27
CA GLN A 106 14.93 22.15 9.35
C GLN A 106 14.72 20.62 9.48
N ASN A 107 13.78 20.18 10.32
CA ASN A 107 13.49 18.75 10.45
C ASN A 107 12.67 18.22 9.26
N VAL A 108 11.81 19.04 8.67
CA VAL A 108 11.11 18.72 7.41
C VAL A 108 12.12 18.50 6.29
N ASP A 109 13.12 19.35 6.18
CA ASP A 109 14.23 19.18 5.24
C ASP A 109 14.96 17.86 5.48
N ALA A 110 15.31 17.53 6.73
CA ALA A 110 15.98 16.27 7.05
C ALA A 110 15.14 15.02 6.68
N VAL A 111 13.81 15.14 6.72
CA VAL A 111 12.88 14.11 6.25
C VAL A 111 13.00 13.95 4.73
N TYR A 112 12.82 15.03 3.98
CA TYR A 112 12.81 14.94 2.51
C TYR A 112 14.19 14.72 1.91
N ASP A 113 15.25 15.29 2.49
CA ASP A 113 16.63 14.98 2.11
C ASP A 113 16.88 13.46 2.19
N GLY A 114 16.49 12.85 3.32
CA GLY A 114 16.67 11.41 3.51
C GLY A 114 15.87 10.53 2.55
N VAL A 115 14.73 11.01 2.04
CA VAL A 115 13.93 10.34 1.01
C VAL A 115 14.58 10.49 -0.37
N LEU A 116 14.94 11.72 -0.74
CA LEU A 116 15.54 12.03 -2.04
C LEU A 116 16.93 11.40 -2.23
N GLU A 117 17.76 11.36 -1.18
CA GLU A 117 19.06 10.69 -1.19
C GLU A 117 18.97 9.21 -1.56
N ARG A 118 17.81 8.59 -1.35
CA ARG A 118 17.52 7.18 -1.70
C ARG A 118 16.83 7.01 -3.04
N GLY A 119 16.76 8.09 -3.83
CA GLY A 119 16.15 8.09 -5.15
C GLY A 119 14.65 7.88 -5.13
N VAL A 120 13.99 8.24 -4.04
CA VAL A 120 12.53 8.21 -3.87
C VAL A 120 12.01 9.63 -3.76
N GLN A 121 10.86 9.93 -4.35
CA GLN A 121 10.23 11.25 -4.28
C GLN A 121 9.16 11.29 -3.18
N PRO A 122 8.91 12.46 -2.57
CA PRO A 122 7.78 12.66 -1.69
C PRO A 122 6.43 12.59 -2.42
N PHE A 123 5.46 11.90 -1.82
CA PHE A 123 4.03 12.17 -1.97
C PHE A 123 3.59 12.87 -0.71
N VAL A 124 3.43 14.19 -0.78
CA VAL A 124 3.32 15.06 0.38
C VAL A 124 1.88 15.06 0.89
N GLU A 125 1.65 14.46 2.04
CA GLU A 125 0.41 14.59 2.79
C GLU A 125 0.50 15.84 3.69
N LEU A 126 -0.34 16.83 3.45
CA LEU A 126 -0.34 18.10 4.20
C LEU A 126 -1.09 17.92 5.53
N SER A 127 -0.44 17.30 6.50
CA SER A 127 -0.93 16.99 7.85
C SER A 127 0.20 16.96 8.88
N PHE A 128 -0.03 16.85 10.15
CA PHE A 128 -1.25 17.21 10.86
C PHE A 128 -1.25 18.70 11.20
N MET A 129 -2.29 19.20 11.89
CA MET A 129 -2.42 20.62 12.15
C MET A 129 -1.37 21.10 13.17
N PRO A 130 -0.47 22.03 12.81
CA PRO A 130 0.44 22.61 13.80
C PRO A 130 -0.37 23.33 14.89
N LYS A 131 0.00 23.19 16.15
CA LYS A 131 -0.67 23.84 17.28
C LYS A 131 -0.87 25.34 17.05
N LYS A 132 0.06 26.00 16.38
CA LYS A 132 0.01 27.44 16.07
C LYS A 132 -1.16 27.84 15.21
N LEU A 133 -1.61 26.95 14.32
CA LEU A 133 -2.71 27.20 13.37
C LEU A 133 -4.03 26.57 13.81
N ALA A 134 -4.00 25.71 14.82
CA ALA A 134 -5.12 24.86 15.22
C ALA A 134 -6.27 25.68 15.81
N SER A 135 -7.52 25.33 15.46
CA SER A 135 -8.74 25.89 16.07
C SER A 135 -9.01 25.35 17.47
N GLY A 136 -8.34 24.27 17.85
CA GLY A 136 -8.53 23.59 19.12
C GLY A 136 -7.37 22.66 19.46
N ASN A 137 -7.63 21.69 20.35
CA ASN A 137 -6.58 20.80 20.86
C ASN A 137 -7.00 19.32 20.86
N THR A 138 -7.92 18.93 19.99
CA THR A 138 -8.28 17.51 19.82
C THR A 138 -7.11 16.75 19.24
N LYS A 139 -6.79 15.60 19.83
CA LYS A 139 -5.63 14.81 19.49
C LYS A 139 -6.00 13.49 18.86
N LEU A 140 -5.21 13.09 17.88
CA LEU A 140 -5.19 11.75 17.39
C LEU A 140 -4.90 10.75 18.52
N SER A 141 -5.57 9.61 18.52
CA SER A 141 -5.40 8.57 19.56
C SER A 141 -4.09 7.79 19.47
N PHE A 142 -3.28 8.04 18.46
CA PHE A 142 -1.97 7.40 18.29
C PHE A 142 -0.91 7.95 19.25
N THR A 143 0.18 7.20 19.43
CA THR A 143 1.23 7.52 20.42
C THR A 143 1.81 8.92 20.32
N TYR A 144 1.86 9.50 19.13
CA TYR A 144 2.44 10.81 18.87
C TYR A 144 1.47 12.00 19.02
N ASN A 145 0.22 11.73 19.41
CA ASN A 145 -0.76 12.75 19.81
C ASN A 145 -0.86 13.97 18.86
N ALA A 146 -0.90 13.73 17.54
CA ALA A 146 -1.04 14.80 16.56
C ALA A 146 -2.33 15.59 16.74
N ASN A 147 -2.30 16.89 16.45
CA ASN A 147 -3.49 17.72 16.49
C ASN A 147 -4.33 17.51 15.24
N ILE A 148 -5.60 17.15 15.41
CA ILE A 148 -6.53 16.80 14.34
C ILE A 148 -7.68 17.81 14.17
N THR A 149 -7.53 19.02 14.76
CA THR A 149 -8.54 20.07 14.56
C THR A 149 -8.35 20.77 13.21
N PRO A 150 -9.42 21.34 12.64
CA PRO A 150 -9.27 22.23 11.49
C PRO A 150 -8.41 23.45 11.83
N PRO A 151 -7.90 24.20 10.86
CA PRO A 151 -7.21 25.45 11.13
C PRO A 151 -8.19 26.49 11.73
N ALA A 152 -7.69 27.34 12.63
CA ALA A 152 -8.46 28.44 13.18
C ALA A 152 -8.87 29.48 12.10
N SER A 153 -8.07 29.60 11.04
CA SER A 153 -8.33 30.40 9.86
C SER A 153 -7.85 29.67 8.61
N PRO A 154 -8.73 29.43 7.64
CA PRO A 154 -8.35 28.87 6.32
C PRO A 154 -7.30 29.77 5.62
N GLU A 155 -7.36 31.09 5.78
CA GLU A 155 -6.41 32.02 5.18
C GLU A 155 -5.01 31.85 5.77
N ALA A 156 -4.90 31.73 7.10
CA ALA A 156 -3.63 31.47 7.77
C ALA A 156 -3.03 30.13 7.36
N TRP A 157 -3.87 29.10 7.20
CA TRP A 157 -3.47 27.80 6.65
C TRP A 157 -2.95 27.94 5.23
N GLY A 158 -3.66 28.64 4.34
CA GLY A 158 -3.21 28.89 2.98
C GLY A 158 -1.88 29.64 2.91
N GLN A 159 -1.69 30.67 3.76
CA GLN A 159 -0.41 31.40 3.84
C GLN A 159 0.73 30.50 4.29
N PHE A 160 0.49 29.63 5.27
CA PHE A 160 1.47 28.64 5.74
C PHE A 160 1.84 27.67 4.63
N ILE A 161 0.85 27.08 3.94
CA ILE A 161 1.09 26.17 2.81
C ILE A 161 1.86 26.86 1.68
N ALA A 162 1.53 28.11 1.34
CA ALA A 162 2.30 28.87 0.36
C ALA A 162 3.75 29.07 0.79
N GLY A 163 3.99 29.39 2.06
CA GLY A 163 5.33 29.53 2.64
C GLY A 163 6.12 28.22 2.57
N PHE A 164 5.49 27.12 2.96
CA PHE A 164 6.07 25.78 2.90
C PHE A 164 6.45 25.39 1.46
N VAL A 165 5.55 25.57 0.51
CA VAL A 165 5.81 25.22 -0.90
C VAL A 165 6.92 26.08 -1.51
N ARG A 166 6.99 27.39 -1.19
CA ARG A 166 8.12 28.23 -1.61
C ARG A 166 9.43 27.72 -1.04
N HIS A 167 9.46 27.37 0.25
CA HIS A 167 10.63 26.79 0.89
C HIS A 167 11.10 25.51 0.16
N LEU A 168 10.18 24.61 -0.20
CA LEU A 168 10.52 23.41 -0.96
C LEU A 168 11.13 23.74 -2.32
N ILE A 169 10.54 24.70 -3.04
CA ILE A 169 11.07 25.15 -4.35
C ILE A 169 12.44 25.80 -4.20
N ASP A 170 12.63 26.64 -3.18
CA ASP A 170 13.92 27.30 -2.93
C ASP A 170 15.02 26.29 -2.59
N ARG A 171 14.66 25.22 -1.85
CA ARG A 171 15.62 24.19 -1.45
C ARG A 171 15.91 23.16 -2.54
N TYR A 172 14.87 22.62 -3.17
CA TYR A 172 14.98 21.47 -4.09
C TYR A 172 14.91 21.85 -5.57
N GLY A 173 14.52 23.07 -5.86
CA GLY A 173 14.27 23.53 -7.23
C GLY A 173 12.88 23.21 -7.76
N ALA A 174 12.32 24.11 -8.56
CA ALA A 174 10.98 23.98 -9.09
C ALA A 174 10.78 22.69 -9.95
N ASN A 175 11.80 22.27 -10.70
CA ASN A 175 11.69 21.08 -11.56
C ASN A 175 11.56 19.79 -10.75
N GLU A 176 12.19 19.69 -9.59
CA GLU A 176 12.04 18.56 -8.68
C GLU A 176 10.66 18.60 -8.02
N VAL A 177 10.29 19.73 -7.39
CA VAL A 177 9.03 19.83 -6.64
C VAL A 177 7.79 19.68 -7.54
N ARG A 178 7.86 20.01 -8.81
CA ARG A 178 6.79 19.75 -9.80
C ARG A 178 6.54 18.26 -10.07
N GLN A 179 7.45 17.39 -9.67
CA GLN A 179 7.24 15.93 -9.77
C GLN A 179 6.53 15.36 -8.55
N TRP A 180 6.43 16.13 -7.47
CA TRP A 180 5.75 15.72 -6.25
C TRP A 180 4.24 15.90 -6.37
N TYR A 181 3.52 15.26 -5.44
CA TYR A 181 2.07 15.38 -5.29
C TYR A 181 1.78 15.95 -3.92
N PHE A 182 0.81 16.85 -3.83
CA PHE A 182 0.38 17.49 -2.58
C PHE A 182 -1.05 17.06 -2.29
N GLU A 183 -1.21 16.15 -1.36
CA GLU A 183 -2.49 15.64 -0.87
C GLU A 183 -2.91 16.41 0.37
N VAL A 184 -4.13 16.90 0.39
CA VAL A 184 -4.61 17.69 1.53
C VAL A 184 -5.23 16.77 2.57
N TRP A 185 -4.50 16.59 3.69
CA TRP A 185 -4.90 15.82 4.87
C TRP A 185 -4.90 14.30 4.68
N ASN A 186 -5.35 13.60 5.75
CA ASN A 186 -5.56 12.15 5.82
C ASN A 186 -6.93 11.85 6.43
N GLU A 187 -7.76 11.08 5.72
CA GLU A 187 -9.06 10.54 6.16
C GLU A 187 -9.96 11.55 6.91
N PRO A 188 -10.23 12.73 6.33
CA PRO A 188 -10.96 13.79 7.01
C PRO A 188 -12.42 13.43 7.32
N ASN A 189 -12.93 12.34 6.78
CA ASN A 189 -14.26 11.82 7.08
C ASN A 189 -14.30 10.99 8.37
N LEU A 190 -13.14 10.64 8.95
CA LEU A 190 -13.05 9.93 10.22
C LEU A 190 -12.76 10.90 11.37
N THR A 191 -13.63 10.91 12.38
CA THR A 191 -13.53 11.84 13.54
C THR A 191 -12.26 11.63 14.38
N TRP A 192 -11.59 10.52 14.22
CA TRP A 192 -10.31 10.23 14.87
C TRP A 192 -9.10 10.76 14.10
N PHE A 193 -9.25 11.13 12.81
CA PHE A 193 -8.24 11.80 12.01
C PHE A 193 -8.54 13.28 11.76
N PHE A 194 -9.81 13.70 11.87
CA PHE A 194 -10.20 15.09 11.70
C PHE A 194 -11.43 15.40 12.55
N SER A 195 -11.29 16.35 13.50
CA SER A 195 -12.38 16.70 14.40
C SER A 195 -13.30 17.81 13.87
N GLY A 196 -13.04 18.30 12.66
CA GLY A 196 -13.90 19.25 11.97
C GLY A 196 -15.02 18.57 11.18
N THR A 197 -15.83 19.38 10.53
CA THR A 197 -16.88 18.94 9.62
C THR A 197 -16.37 18.78 8.18
N GLN A 198 -17.18 18.20 7.30
CA GLN A 198 -16.91 18.16 5.85
C GLN A 198 -16.69 19.57 5.28
N ALA A 199 -17.48 20.55 5.71
CA ALA A 199 -17.34 21.94 5.28
C ALA A 199 -16.00 22.57 5.72
N ASP A 200 -15.55 22.25 6.94
CA ASP A 200 -14.23 22.70 7.42
C ASP A 200 -13.11 22.10 6.57
N TYR A 201 -13.21 20.83 6.21
CA TYR A 201 -12.24 20.20 5.31
C TYR A 201 -12.26 20.83 3.92
N PHE A 202 -13.42 21.10 3.36
CA PHE A 202 -13.54 21.72 2.04
C PHE A 202 -12.96 23.14 2.03
N ALA A 203 -13.16 23.92 3.09
CA ALA A 203 -12.55 25.22 3.25
C ALA A 203 -11.01 25.13 3.35
N MET A 204 -10.52 24.14 4.10
CA MET A 204 -9.09 23.86 4.24
C MET A 204 -8.47 23.41 2.90
N TYR A 205 -9.15 22.54 2.13
CA TYR A 205 -8.71 22.14 0.79
C TYR A 205 -8.63 23.34 -0.15
N LYS A 206 -9.69 24.17 -0.19
CA LYS A 206 -9.74 25.39 -1.02
C LYS A 206 -8.52 26.29 -0.76
N ALA A 207 -8.26 26.57 0.51
CA ALA A 207 -7.14 27.43 0.89
C ALA A 207 -5.78 26.83 0.49
N ALA A 208 -5.57 25.53 0.73
CA ALA A 208 -4.34 24.85 0.35
C ALA A 208 -4.15 24.78 -1.17
N ALA A 209 -5.19 24.40 -1.92
CA ALA A 209 -5.13 24.27 -3.36
C ALA A 209 -4.84 25.62 -4.06
N GLN A 210 -5.50 26.68 -3.63
CA GLN A 210 -5.25 28.04 -4.13
C GLN A 210 -3.84 28.52 -3.78
N ALA A 211 -3.35 28.23 -2.57
CA ALA A 211 -2.02 28.58 -2.13
C ALA A 211 -0.93 27.89 -2.96
N ILE A 212 -1.05 26.58 -3.16
CA ILE A 212 -0.10 25.78 -3.97
C ILE A 212 -0.06 26.28 -5.41
N LYS A 213 -1.23 26.45 -6.05
CA LYS A 213 -1.30 26.98 -7.43
C LYS A 213 -0.88 28.43 -7.54
N GLY A 214 -1.07 29.24 -6.48
CA GLY A 214 -0.58 30.61 -6.40
C GLY A 214 0.95 30.72 -6.37
N VAL A 215 1.63 29.68 -5.87
CA VAL A 215 3.10 29.61 -5.90
C VAL A 215 3.60 29.13 -7.28
N ASP A 216 3.06 28.02 -7.77
CA ASP A 216 3.40 27.51 -9.11
C ASP A 216 2.22 26.68 -9.68
N GLN A 217 1.69 27.13 -10.82
CA GLN A 217 0.55 26.50 -11.51
C GLN A 217 0.81 25.05 -11.97
N LYS A 218 2.08 24.64 -12.07
CA LYS A 218 2.46 23.28 -12.50
C LYS A 218 2.53 22.27 -11.35
N LEU A 219 2.44 22.71 -10.09
CA LEU A 219 2.37 21.82 -8.95
C LEU A 219 1.05 21.04 -8.94
N ARG A 220 1.09 19.80 -8.44
CA ARG A 220 -0.07 18.91 -8.42
C ARG A 220 -0.69 18.89 -7.02
N VAL A 221 -1.96 19.25 -6.94
CA VAL A 221 -2.74 19.21 -5.68
C VAL A 221 -3.99 18.36 -5.86
N GLY A 222 -4.32 17.59 -4.84
CA GLY A 222 -5.48 16.70 -4.85
C GLY A 222 -5.95 16.28 -3.46
N GLY A 223 -6.94 15.43 -3.47
CA GLY A 223 -7.68 14.89 -2.34
C GLY A 223 -8.93 14.13 -2.83
N PRO A 224 -9.92 13.85 -1.98
CA PRO A 224 -10.03 14.23 -0.58
C PRO A 224 -9.34 13.29 0.41
N SER A 225 -8.66 12.22 -0.04
CA SER A 225 -7.97 11.27 0.85
C SER A 225 -8.89 10.63 1.91
N THR A 226 -10.14 10.43 1.56
CA THR A 226 -11.15 9.91 2.48
C THR A 226 -11.09 8.39 2.60
N ALA A 227 -11.36 7.88 3.79
CA ALA A 227 -11.59 6.46 4.01
C ALA A 227 -12.86 5.99 3.29
N ALA A 228 -12.85 4.73 2.84
CA ALA A 228 -13.99 4.06 2.20
C ALA A 228 -14.61 4.84 1.04
N ALA A 229 -13.77 5.55 0.26
CA ALA A 229 -14.18 6.33 -0.91
C ALA A 229 -15.34 7.30 -0.67
N GLN A 230 -15.52 7.76 0.57
CA GLN A 230 -16.59 8.66 0.93
C GLN A 230 -16.35 10.09 0.39
N TRP A 231 -17.40 10.91 0.34
CA TRP A 231 -17.41 12.31 -0.06
C TRP A 231 -16.98 12.59 -1.51
N MET A 232 -16.82 11.58 -2.37
CA MET A 232 -16.34 11.81 -3.75
C MET A 232 -17.23 12.75 -4.55
N PRO A 233 -18.56 12.53 -4.65
CA PRO A 233 -19.44 13.44 -5.38
C PRO A 233 -19.48 14.85 -4.78
N GLU A 234 -19.55 14.96 -3.46
CA GLU A 234 -19.62 16.22 -2.72
C GLU A 234 -18.34 17.03 -2.90
N PHE A 235 -17.18 16.39 -2.78
CA PHE A 235 -15.88 17.02 -2.96
C PHE A 235 -15.69 17.55 -4.39
N LEU A 236 -15.96 16.70 -5.38
CA LEU A 236 -15.84 17.10 -6.79
C LEU A 236 -16.85 18.18 -7.17
N GLY A 237 -18.07 18.11 -6.62
CA GLY A 237 -19.11 19.13 -6.78
C GLY A 237 -18.71 20.46 -6.18
N PHE A 238 -18.21 20.47 -4.94
CA PHE A 238 -17.68 21.66 -4.28
C PHE A 238 -16.51 22.28 -5.09
N CYS A 239 -15.54 21.46 -5.46
CA CYS A 239 -14.41 21.95 -6.23
C CYS A 239 -14.84 22.54 -7.59
N ALA A 240 -15.84 21.95 -8.25
CA ALA A 240 -16.36 22.46 -9.50
C ALA A 240 -17.10 23.80 -9.33
N GLN A 241 -17.92 23.93 -8.28
CA GLN A 241 -18.65 25.15 -7.95
C GLN A 241 -17.71 26.31 -7.63
N GLU A 242 -16.67 26.04 -6.85
CA GLU A 242 -15.66 27.03 -6.42
C GLU A 242 -14.53 27.22 -7.45
N ASN A 243 -14.62 26.55 -8.59
CA ASN A 243 -13.60 26.56 -9.65
C ASN A 243 -12.18 26.23 -9.15
N LEU A 244 -12.05 25.24 -8.28
CA LEU A 244 -10.78 24.83 -7.68
C LEU A 244 -10.01 23.86 -8.56
N PRO A 245 -8.67 23.84 -8.48
CA PRO A 245 -7.87 22.81 -9.12
C PRO A 245 -8.02 21.46 -8.39
N VAL A 246 -8.08 20.37 -9.18
CA VAL A 246 -7.97 18.99 -8.74
C VAL A 246 -7.13 18.28 -9.79
N ASP A 247 -5.83 18.18 -9.56
CA ASP A 247 -4.92 17.52 -10.52
C ASP A 247 -4.99 16.00 -10.38
N PHE A 248 -5.29 15.52 -9.19
CA PHE A 248 -5.54 14.10 -8.92
C PHE A 248 -6.62 13.95 -7.84
N VAL A 249 -7.30 12.84 -7.90
CA VAL A 249 -8.27 12.41 -6.87
C VAL A 249 -7.66 11.26 -6.09
N SER A 250 -7.72 11.32 -4.77
CA SER A 250 -7.19 10.28 -3.90
C SER A 250 -8.22 9.78 -2.89
N THR A 251 -8.10 8.51 -2.54
CA THR A 251 -8.95 7.85 -1.53
C THR A 251 -8.27 6.64 -0.94
N HIS A 252 -8.81 6.15 0.18
CA HIS A 252 -8.40 4.92 0.84
C HIS A 252 -9.51 3.89 0.75
N ILE A 253 -9.15 2.64 0.47
CA ILE A 253 -10.10 1.53 0.43
C ILE A 253 -9.41 0.27 0.93
N TYR A 254 -10.00 -0.34 1.93
CA TYR A 254 -9.61 -1.65 2.43
C TYR A 254 -10.65 -2.70 2.02
N ALA A 255 -10.22 -3.92 1.82
CA ALA A 255 -11.14 -4.98 1.42
C ALA A 255 -12.21 -5.31 2.49
N GLY A 256 -11.95 -4.92 3.74
CA GLY A 256 -12.86 -5.07 4.88
C GLY A 256 -13.75 -3.85 5.16
N ASP A 257 -13.69 -2.80 4.34
CA ASP A 257 -14.55 -1.63 4.51
C ASP A 257 -16.03 -2.00 4.39
N ASP A 258 -16.89 -1.26 5.09
CA ASP A 258 -18.33 -1.48 5.05
C ASP A 258 -18.88 -1.22 3.65
N GLN A 259 -19.37 -2.27 3.03
CA GLN A 259 -19.94 -2.17 1.68
C GLN A 259 -21.25 -1.40 1.63
N MET A 260 -21.96 -1.22 2.74
CA MET A 260 -23.10 -0.31 2.84
C MET A 260 -22.62 1.14 2.63
N GLU A 261 -21.50 1.51 3.23
CA GLU A 261 -20.90 2.85 3.05
C GLU A 261 -20.31 3.04 1.64
N LEU A 262 -19.64 2.00 1.11
CA LEU A 262 -19.02 2.05 -0.23
C LEU A 262 -20.05 2.07 -1.37
N PHE A 263 -21.08 1.25 -1.28
CA PHE A 263 -21.95 0.91 -2.41
C PHE A 263 -23.45 1.10 -2.15
N GLY A 264 -23.83 1.50 -0.94
CA GLY A 264 -25.23 1.56 -0.52
C GLY A 264 -25.90 0.19 -0.36
N GLN A 265 -25.12 -0.90 -0.36
CA GLN A 265 -25.63 -2.26 -0.25
C GLN A 265 -24.61 -3.16 0.45
N ALA A 266 -25.01 -3.78 1.56
CA ALA A 266 -24.16 -4.74 2.28
C ALA A 266 -23.86 -6.00 1.44
N ASN A 267 -22.65 -6.53 1.57
CA ASN A 267 -22.19 -7.76 0.91
C ASN A 267 -22.43 -7.81 -0.61
N ARG A 268 -22.33 -6.66 -1.28
CA ARG A 268 -22.55 -6.56 -2.73
C ARG A 268 -21.51 -7.30 -3.54
N TYR A 269 -20.27 -7.27 -3.08
CA TYR A 269 -19.12 -7.90 -3.75
C TYR A 269 -18.42 -8.89 -2.82
N PRO A 270 -17.82 -9.97 -3.36
CA PRO A 270 -16.89 -10.79 -2.59
C PRO A 270 -15.72 -9.94 -2.07
N HIS A 271 -15.18 -10.28 -0.92
CA HIS A 271 -14.09 -9.55 -0.26
C HIS A 271 -12.91 -9.21 -1.22
N LYS A 272 -12.55 -10.14 -2.09
CA LYS A 272 -11.48 -9.96 -3.08
C LYS A 272 -11.74 -8.86 -4.11
N ASP A 273 -13.00 -8.55 -4.38
CA ASP A 273 -13.43 -7.64 -5.45
C ASP A 273 -13.89 -6.28 -4.93
N VAL A 274 -13.91 -6.07 -3.60
CA VAL A 274 -14.34 -4.81 -2.98
C VAL A 274 -13.50 -3.63 -3.47
N ILE A 275 -12.18 -3.73 -3.38
CA ILE A 275 -11.27 -2.64 -3.80
C ILE A 275 -11.41 -2.34 -5.30
N PRO A 276 -11.31 -3.33 -6.22
CA PRO A 276 -11.49 -3.05 -7.66
C PRO A 276 -12.86 -2.45 -7.99
N ALA A 277 -13.94 -2.93 -7.36
CA ALA A 277 -15.28 -2.41 -7.59
C ALA A 277 -15.43 -0.94 -7.12
N ALA A 278 -14.86 -0.63 -5.95
CA ALA A 278 -14.88 0.74 -5.43
C ALA A 278 -14.04 1.68 -6.31
N MET A 279 -12.87 1.26 -6.77
CA MET A 279 -12.05 2.06 -7.69
C MET A 279 -12.73 2.31 -9.03
N ALA A 280 -13.43 1.31 -9.57
CA ALA A 280 -14.25 1.47 -10.77
C ALA A 280 -15.38 2.48 -10.55
N GLN A 281 -16.05 2.46 -9.38
CA GLN A 281 -17.08 3.41 -9.01
C GLN A 281 -16.53 4.84 -8.90
N VAL A 282 -15.43 5.03 -8.19
CA VAL A 282 -14.77 6.34 -8.04
C VAL A 282 -14.32 6.88 -9.41
N ARG A 283 -13.72 6.06 -10.27
CA ARG A 283 -13.36 6.47 -11.63
C ARG A 283 -14.58 6.97 -12.40
N LYS A 284 -15.70 6.26 -12.34
CA LYS A 284 -16.96 6.68 -12.97
C LYS A 284 -17.47 8.01 -12.40
N GLN A 285 -17.35 8.23 -11.08
CA GLN A 285 -17.74 9.49 -10.46
C GLN A 285 -16.88 10.66 -10.96
N ILE A 286 -15.57 10.47 -11.05
CA ILE A 286 -14.64 11.49 -11.58
C ILE A 286 -14.97 11.79 -13.06
N ASP A 287 -15.19 10.76 -13.87
CA ASP A 287 -15.45 10.89 -15.31
C ASP A 287 -16.76 11.64 -15.62
N ALA A 288 -17.70 11.62 -14.68
CA ALA A 288 -18.96 12.37 -14.78
C ALA A 288 -18.81 13.87 -14.49
N THR A 289 -17.60 14.33 -14.10
CA THR A 289 -17.33 15.72 -13.73
C THR A 289 -16.41 16.43 -14.74
N ARG A 290 -16.18 17.73 -14.53
CA ARG A 290 -15.17 18.49 -15.26
C ARG A 290 -13.73 17.96 -15.03
N TYR A 291 -13.52 17.16 -13.99
CA TYR A 291 -12.21 16.58 -13.60
C TYR A 291 -11.95 15.20 -14.22
N ARG A 292 -12.67 14.81 -15.25
CA ARG A 292 -12.51 13.50 -15.93
C ARG A 292 -11.08 13.14 -16.35
N GLY A 293 -10.20 14.13 -16.52
CA GLY A 293 -8.79 13.92 -16.82
C GLY A 293 -7.88 13.78 -15.59
N ALA A 294 -8.42 13.95 -14.38
CA ALA A 294 -7.63 13.83 -13.16
C ALA A 294 -7.18 12.37 -12.93
N GLU A 295 -5.94 12.22 -12.47
CA GLU A 295 -5.41 10.95 -12.05
C GLU A 295 -6.20 10.40 -10.85
N LEU A 296 -6.43 9.09 -10.79
CA LEU A 296 -7.04 8.45 -9.63
C LEU A 296 -5.98 7.67 -8.85
N TRP A 297 -5.79 8.02 -7.61
CA TRP A 297 -4.84 7.44 -6.68
C TRP A 297 -5.55 6.68 -5.56
N LEU A 298 -5.27 5.40 -5.42
CA LEU A 298 -5.55 4.68 -4.20
C LEU A 298 -4.37 4.95 -3.26
N SER A 299 -4.44 6.09 -2.55
CA SER A 299 -3.31 6.60 -1.77
C SER A 299 -3.07 5.82 -0.48
N GLU A 300 -4.02 4.94 -0.11
CA GLU A 300 -3.81 3.95 0.94
C GLU A 300 -4.70 2.72 0.74
N TRP A 301 -4.09 1.54 0.85
CA TRP A 301 -4.74 0.24 0.88
C TRP A 301 -3.78 -0.78 1.48
N SER A 302 -4.25 -1.97 1.87
CA SER A 302 -3.32 -3.00 2.32
C SER A 302 -3.79 -4.42 2.05
N SER A 303 -2.82 -5.30 1.87
CA SER A 303 -2.97 -6.74 1.95
C SER A 303 -1.61 -7.37 2.27
N ASP A 304 -1.59 -8.42 3.08
CA ASP A 304 -0.41 -9.24 3.33
C ASP A 304 -0.44 -10.57 2.57
N SER A 305 -1.53 -10.82 1.81
CA SER A 305 -1.68 -11.99 0.95
C SER A 305 -1.06 -11.75 -0.42
N PRO A 306 -0.05 -12.54 -0.84
CA PRO A 306 0.53 -12.45 -2.18
C PRO A 306 -0.50 -12.52 -3.30
N ALA A 307 -1.41 -13.47 -3.23
CA ALA A 307 -2.44 -13.66 -4.24
C ALA A 307 -3.46 -12.51 -4.27
N MET A 308 -3.84 -11.96 -3.10
CA MET A 308 -4.74 -10.81 -3.02
C MET A 308 -4.08 -9.56 -3.61
N ILE A 309 -2.79 -9.32 -3.32
CA ILE A 309 -2.01 -8.22 -3.90
C ILE A 309 -2.04 -8.32 -5.43
N ALA A 310 -1.71 -9.50 -5.99
CA ALA A 310 -1.71 -9.71 -7.43
C ALA A 310 -3.10 -9.51 -8.05
N HIS A 311 -4.16 -10.02 -7.39
CA HIS A 311 -5.55 -9.90 -7.84
C HIS A 311 -6.02 -8.44 -7.85
N VAL A 312 -5.86 -7.73 -6.74
CA VAL A 312 -6.30 -6.33 -6.60
C VAL A 312 -5.58 -5.43 -7.60
N ILE A 313 -4.26 -5.53 -7.68
CA ILE A 313 -3.47 -4.73 -8.63
C ILE A 313 -3.92 -5.01 -10.06
N SER A 314 -4.03 -6.28 -10.47
CA SER A 314 -4.43 -6.64 -11.83
C SER A 314 -5.81 -6.10 -12.23
N ASN A 315 -6.75 -6.06 -11.28
CA ASN A 315 -8.11 -5.59 -11.53
C ASN A 315 -8.28 -4.07 -11.35
N CYS A 316 -7.34 -3.38 -10.70
CA CYS A 316 -7.32 -1.92 -10.60
C CYS A 316 -6.61 -1.21 -11.76
N LEU A 317 -5.83 -1.93 -12.58
CA LEU A 317 -5.10 -1.36 -13.73
C LEU A 317 -5.94 -0.45 -14.64
N PRO A 318 -7.23 -0.75 -14.95
CA PRO A 318 -8.02 0.12 -15.81
C PRO A 318 -8.44 1.45 -15.18
N TYR A 319 -8.32 1.60 -13.87
CA TYR A 319 -8.93 2.70 -13.12
C TYR A 319 -7.92 3.61 -12.44
N CYS A 320 -6.82 3.03 -11.94
CA CYS A 320 -5.86 3.71 -11.08
C CYS A 320 -4.62 4.18 -11.84
N HIS A 321 -4.12 5.36 -11.47
CA HIS A 321 -2.77 5.81 -11.84
C HIS A 321 -1.72 5.30 -10.88
N ALA A 322 -2.06 5.16 -9.59
CA ALA A 322 -1.17 4.65 -8.56
C ALA A 322 -1.93 3.96 -7.44
N MET A 323 -1.25 3.03 -6.79
CA MET A 323 -1.72 2.31 -5.62
C MET A 323 -0.62 2.31 -4.56
N SER A 324 -0.90 2.92 -3.41
CA SER A 324 0.04 3.05 -2.30
C SER A 324 -0.31 2.07 -1.20
N GLN A 325 0.40 0.94 -1.14
CA GLN A 325 0.17 -0.04 -0.08
C GLN A 325 0.67 0.48 1.26
N TRP A 326 -0.14 0.39 2.28
CA TRP A 326 0.16 0.65 3.68
C TRP A 326 0.69 -0.62 4.35
N CYS A 327 1.96 -0.70 4.72
CA CYS A 327 3.03 0.26 4.49
C CYS A 327 4.38 -0.46 4.23
N ILE A 328 5.44 0.30 3.95
CA ILE A 328 6.75 -0.28 3.60
C ILE A 328 7.46 -0.97 4.76
N SER A 329 7.35 -0.45 6.00
CA SER A 329 8.21 -0.85 7.12
C SER A 329 7.44 -0.98 8.42
N ASN A 330 7.88 -1.93 9.25
CA ASN A 330 7.47 -2.06 10.66
C ASN A 330 8.30 -1.17 11.62
N VAL A 331 9.05 -0.22 11.11
CA VAL A 331 9.46 0.95 11.90
C VAL A 331 8.24 1.85 11.99
N PHE A 332 7.39 1.61 12.99
CA PHE A 332 6.00 2.02 13.00
C PHE A 332 5.56 2.43 14.41
N GLU A 333 4.94 3.58 14.55
CA GLU A 333 4.56 4.17 15.84
C GLU A 333 3.07 4.53 15.94
N GLU A 334 2.32 4.31 14.87
CA GLU A 334 0.97 4.81 14.74
C GLU A 334 0.00 4.13 15.69
N ILE A 335 0.17 2.83 15.88
CA ILE A 335 -0.75 2.02 16.66
C ILE A 335 -0.18 1.75 18.05
N ASN A 336 -0.79 2.34 19.05
CA ASN A 336 -0.52 2.04 20.46
C ASN A 336 -1.40 0.88 20.94
N PHE A 337 -1.34 -0.28 20.29
CA PHE A 337 -1.97 -1.47 20.79
C PHE A 337 -0.99 -2.22 21.71
N PRO A 338 -1.25 -2.34 23.00
CA PRO A 338 -0.37 -3.07 23.91
C PRO A 338 -0.20 -4.54 23.52
N ASN A 339 -1.10 -5.07 22.69
CA ASN A 339 -1.04 -6.43 22.15
C ASN A 339 -0.42 -6.51 20.74
N PHE A 340 -0.09 -5.38 20.11
CA PHE A 340 0.62 -5.30 18.82
C PHE A 340 2.12 -5.36 19.04
N ILE A 341 2.56 -6.32 19.81
CA ILE A 341 3.99 -6.58 19.89
C ILE A 341 4.38 -7.14 18.53
N LEU A 342 5.11 -6.32 17.79
CA LEU A 342 5.66 -6.69 16.51
C LEU A 342 6.66 -7.81 16.76
N LYS A 343 6.21 -9.03 16.55
CA LYS A 343 7.09 -10.19 16.58
C LYS A 343 7.83 -10.22 15.24
N GLU A 344 9.12 -10.41 15.31
CA GLU A 344 9.95 -10.51 14.11
C GLU A 344 9.44 -11.65 13.20
N GLY A 345 8.68 -11.31 12.18
CA GLY A 345 8.12 -12.26 11.22
C GLY A 345 6.62 -12.51 11.30
N ASP A 346 5.94 -12.11 12.36
CA ASP A 346 4.51 -12.40 12.51
C ASP A 346 3.60 -11.18 12.38
N GLY A 347 4.00 -10.01 12.76
CA GLY A 347 3.04 -8.91 12.93
C GLY A 347 3.37 -7.62 12.21
N GLY A 348 2.40 -6.70 12.20
CA GLY A 348 2.52 -5.33 11.73
C GLY A 348 2.06 -5.09 10.30
N TRP A 349 1.95 -3.82 9.96
CA TRP A 349 1.53 -3.36 8.64
C TRP A 349 2.64 -3.43 7.59
N GLY A 350 3.91 -3.36 8.02
CA GLY A 350 5.05 -3.25 7.12
C GLY A 350 5.22 -4.47 6.22
N MET A 351 5.46 -4.22 4.95
CA MET A 351 5.91 -5.24 4.00
C MET A 351 7.32 -5.73 4.35
N LEU A 352 8.13 -4.87 4.97
CA LEU A 352 9.35 -5.26 5.67
C LEU A 352 9.06 -5.27 7.18
N ALA A 353 9.27 -6.41 7.83
CA ALA A 353 9.25 -6.50 9.28
C ALA A 353 10.48 -5.81 9.87
N GLN A 354 10.47 -5.56 11.20
CA GLN A 354 11.64 -4.96 11.85
C GLN A 354 12.92 -5.70 11.49
N ARG A 355 14.05 -4.98 11.52
CA ARG A 355 15.35 -5.51 11.12
C ARG A 355 15.45 -5.87 9.64
N ASN A 356 14.66 -5.21 8.79
CA ASN A 356 14.72 -5.39 7.34
C ASN A 356 14.42 -6.82 6.89
N ILE A 357 13.49 -7.50 7.58
CA ILE A 357 13.06 -8.87 7.25
C ILE A 357 11.95 -8.80 6.20
N PRO A 358 12.15 -9.40 5.01
CA PRO A 358 11.11 -9.37 3.98
C PRO A 358 9.92 -10.26 4.37
N ARG A 359 8.71 -9.79 4.10
CA ARG A 359 7.48 -10.55 4.23
C ARG A 359 6.99 -11.01 2.85
N PRO A 360 6.05 -11.96 2.77
CA PRO A 360 5.50 -12.39 1.49
C PRO A 360 4.96 -11.23 0.63
N SER A 361 4.36 -10.20 1.24
CA SER A 361 3.92 -8.99 0.53
C SER A 361 5.07 -8.27 -0.16
N PHE A 362 6.19 -8.01 0.53
CA PHE A 362 7.37 -7.39 -0.07
C PHE A 362 7.93 -8.23 -1.24
N ASN A 363 8.06 -9.54 -1.03
CA ASN A 363 8.56 -10.44 -2.06
C ASN A 363 7.62 -10.51 -3.28
N THR A 364 6.30 -10.31 -3.10
CA THR A 364 5.35 -10.18 -4.19
C THR A 364 5.62 -8.93 -5.02
N TYR A 365 5.92 -7.79 -4.39
CA TYR A 365 6.32 -6.57 -5.10
C TYR A 365 7.63 -6.74 -5.87
N LYS A 366 8.58 -7.53 -5.35
CA LYS A 366 9.79 -7.91 -6.11
C LYS A 366 9.44 -8.72 -7.36
N LEU A 367 8.47 -9.63 -7.28
CA LEU A 367 8.02 -10.37 -8.45
C LEU A 367 7.29 -9.46 -9.45
N LEU A 368 6.42 -8.58 -8.98
CA LEU A 368 5.72 -7.59 -9.81
C LEU A 368 6.70 -6.66 -10.54
N HIS A 369 7.78 -6.24 -9.88
CA HIS A 369 8.82 -5.40 -10.50
C HIS A 369 9.53 -6.05 -11.69
N ARG A 370 9.54 -7.38 -11.76
CA ARG A 370 10.14 -8.15 -12.87
C ARG A 370 9.23 -8.26 -14.10
N LEU A 371 7.98 -7.80 -14.01
CA LEU A 371 7.11 -7.68 -15.18
C LEU A 371 7.63 -6.58 -16.10
N GLY A 372 7.37 -6.75 -17.41
CA GLY A 372 7.70 -5.72 -18.41
C GLY A 372 6.60 -4.67 -18.57
N GLN A 373 6.81 -3.72 -19.45
CA GLN A 373 5.92 -2.57 -19.66
C GLN A 373 4.85 -2.77 -20.74
N ARG A 374 4.77 -3.97 -21.36
CA ARG A 374 3.75 -4.28 -22.38
C ARG A 374 2.94 -5.47 -21.91
N ARG A 375 1.62 -5.27 -21.77
CA ARG A 375 0.70 -6.29 -21.29
C ARG A 375 0.40 -7.32 -22.38
N LEU A 376 0.46 -8.59 -22.02
CA LEU A 376 0.05 -9.70 -22.87
C LEU A 376 -1.34 -10.18 -22.50
N ALA A 377 -2.09 -10.69 -23.47
CA ALA A 377 -3.39 -11.28 -23.21
C ALA A 377 -3.25 -12.53 -22.33
N ALA A 378 -4.03 -12.56 -21.25
CA ALA A 378 -4.08 -13.68 -20.32
C ALA A 378 -5.51 -13.90 -19.86
N THR A 379 -5.84 -15.19 -19.59
CA THR A 379 -7.10 -15.60 -18.96
C THR A 379 -6.83 -16.25 -17.61
N GLY A 380 -7.84 -16.22 -16.73
CA GLY A 380 -7.68 -16.75 -15.37
C GLY A 380 -6.88 -15.83 -14.44
N PRO A 381 -6.42 -16.36 -13.29
CA PRO A 381 -5.70 -15.56 -12.29
C PRO A 381 -4.23 -15.31 -12.71
N ALA A 382 -4.04 -14.43 -13.68
CA ALA A 382 -2.73 -14.13 -14.25
C ALA A 382 -2.59 -12.66 -14.70
N LEU A 383 -1.37 -12.15 -14.58
CA LEU A 383 -0.92 -10.88 -15.16
C LEU A 383 0.36 -11.14 -15.95
N ALA A 384 0.32 -10.96 -17.27
CA ALA A 384 1.42 -11.29 -18.15
C ALA A 384 1.94 -10.08 -18.92
N SER A 385 3.22 -10.08 -19.21
CA SER A 385 3.91 -8.98 -19.89
C SER A 385 5.03 -9.47 -20.79
N ARG A 386 5.33 -8.67 -21.81
CA ARG A 386 6.55 -8.78 -22.59
C ARG A 386 7.68 -8.11 -21.86
N THR A 387 8.80 -8.78 -21.74
CA THR A 387 10.04 -8.25 -21.17
C THR A 387 11.10 -8.04 -22.27
N LYS A 388 12.21 -7.40 -21.93
CA LYS A 388 13.36 -7.25 -22.85
C LYS A 388 13.94 -8.60 -23.29
N GLU A 389 13.86 -9.62 -22.41
CA GLU A 389 14.44 -10.94 -22.63
C GLU A 389 13.42 -11.96 -23.12
N GLY A 390 12.13 -11.61 -23.22
CA GLY A 390 11.07 -12.53 -23.62
C GLY A 390 9.71 -12.18 -23.00
N ALA A 391 9.25 -12.97 -22.05
CA ALA A 391 7.97 -12.72 -21.36
C ALA A 391 8.03 -13.11 -19.89
N ALA A 392 7.22 -12.44 -19.08
CA ALA A 392 7.01 -12.77 -17.68
C ALA A 392 5.51 -12.82 -17.36
N ALA A 393 5.11 -13.75 -16.50
CA ALA A 393 3.73 -13.88 -16.06
C ALA A 393 3.65 -14.22 -14.58
N LEU A 394 2.93 -13.39 -13.83
CA LEU A 394 2.56 -13.66 -12.44
C LEU A 394 1.22 -14.39 -12.43
N VAL A 395 1.17 -15.55 -11.77
CA VAL A 395 -0.01 -16.41 -11.63
C VAL A 395 -0.26 -16.63 -10.15
N TRP A 396 -1.53 -16.71 -9.74
CA TRP A 396 -1.86 -16.83 -8.32
C TRP A 396 -3.00 -17.81 -8.04
N ASN A 397 -3.02 -18.33 -6.80
CA ASN A 397 -4.12 -19.08 -6.23
C ASN A 397 -4.77 -18.27 -5.11
N LEU A 398 -5.81 -17.51 -5.45
CA LEU A 398 -6.53 -16.70 -4.49
C LEU A 398 -7.39 -17.55 -3.58
N ALA A 399 -7.31 -17.29 -2.28
CA ALA A 399 -8.10 -17.92 -1.25
C ALA A 399 -8.83 -16.86 -0.41
N GLU A 400 -9.92 -17.26 0.22
CA GLU A 400 -10.55 -16.40 1.22
C GLU A 400 -9.71 -16.39 2.50
N VAL A 401 -9.37 -15.21 2.98
CA VAL A 401 -8.59 -15.02 4.20
C VAL A 401 -9.44 -14.29 5.24
N LYS A 402 -9.54 -14.88 6.41
CA LYS A 402 -10.14 -14.23 7.59
C LYS A 402 -9.04 -13.88 8.57
N GLN A 403 -9.01 -12.61 8.96
CA GLN A 403 -8.11 -12.12 9.99
C GLN A 403 -8.92 -11.60 11.16
N PRO A 404 -8.67 -12.08 12.39
CA PRO A 404 -9.49 -11.71 13.54
C PRO A 404 -9.49 -10.21 13.84
N SER A 405 -8.39 -9.52 13.52
CA SER A 405 -8.24 -8.08 13.81
C SER A 405 -8.61 -7.15 12.66
N GLY A 406 -8.91 -7.68 11.48
CA GLY A 406 -9.06 -6.85 10.27
C GLY A 406 -7.78 -6.12 9.82
N VAL A 407 -6.72 -6.19 10.62
CA VAL A 407 -5.42 -5.54 10.40
C VAL A 407 -4.48 -6.56 9.76
N PRO A 408 -3.86 -6.28 8.60
CA PRO A 408 -2.79 -7.11 8.09
C PRO A 408 -1.68 -7.19 9.12
N GLY A 409 -1.25 -8.36 9.51
CA GLY A 409 -0.09 -8.41 10.33
C GLY A 409 -0.06 -9.33 11.50
N MET A 410 -1.09 -10.09 11.75
CA MET A 410 -1.02 -11.22 12.69
C MET A 410 -1.14 -12.52 11.90
N ALA A 411 -0.13 -12.79 11.10
CA ALA A 411 -0.13 -13.93 10.17
C ALA A 411 -0.33 -15.28 10.87
N SER A 412 0.09 -15.40 12.14
CA SER A 412 -0.15 -16.59 12.96
C SER A 412 -1.63 -16.82 13.31
N GLN A 413 -2.46 -15.78 13.22
CA GLN A 413 -3.89 -15.84 13.55
C GLN A 413 -4.79 -15.89 12.31
N ARG A 414 -4.20 -15.94 11.12
CA ARG A 414 -4.95 -15.97 9.86
C ARG A 414 -5.60 -17.33 9.67
N ILE A 415 -6.85 -17.29 9.22
CA ILE A 415 -7.58 -18.46 8.74
C ILE A 415 -7.69 -18.34 7.24
N VAL A 416 -7.06 -19.28 6.53
CA VAL A 416 -7.06 -19.32 5.06
C VAL A 416 -8.02 -20.41 4.61
N ASN A 417 -9.14 -20.01 4.01
CA ASN A 417 -10.12 -20.91 3.43
C ASN A 417 -9.82 -21.09 1.95
N GLY A 418 -9.15 -22.16 1.61
CA GLY A 418 -8.80 -22.47 0.23
C GLY A 418 -8.04 -23.77 0.13
N GLN A 419 -7.94 -24.27 -1.07
CA GLN A 419 -7.22 -25.50 -1.37
C GLN A 419 -6.00 -25.23 -2.23
N ARG A 420 -5.04 -26.12 -2.13
CA ARG A 420 -3.92 -26.20 -3.06
C ARG A 420 -4.45 -26.50 -4.45
N LYS A 421 -3.96 -25.79 -5.47
CA LYS A 421 -4.39 -25.95 -6.87
C LYS A 421 -3.25 -26.41 -7.76
N ASN A 422 -3.56 -27.30 -8.68
CA ASN A 422 -2.72 -27.59 -9.82
C ASN A 422 -3.07 -26.61 -10.95
N VAL A 423 -2.30 -25.54 -11.08
CA VAL A 423 -2.53 -24.50 -12.09
C VAL A 423 -1.82 -24.90 -13.38
N GLN A 424 -2.59 -25.15 -14.41
CA GLN A 424 -2.08 -25.45 -15.76
C GLN A 424 -1.93 -24.13 -16.53
N VAL A 425 -0.70 -23.70 -16.76
CA VAL A 425 -0.37 -22.48 -17.48
C VAL A 425 0.04 -22.81 -18.90
N ARG A 426 -0.80 -22.48 -19.87
CA ARG A 426 -0.49 -22.60 -21.30
C ARG A 426 0.12 -21.30 -21.81
N LEU A 427 1.35 -21.36 -22.34
CA LEU A 427 2.02 -20.27 -23.01
C LEU A 427 1.87 -20.41 -24.53
N LYS A 428 0.80 -19.84 -25.11
CA LYS A 428 0.58 -19.84 -26.55
C LYS A 428 1.70 -19.10 -27.29
N GLY A 429 2.30 -19.74 -28.27
CA GLY A 429 3.40 -19.19 -29.04
C GLY A 429 4.79 -19.48 -28.45
N ALA A 430 4.87 -20.15 -27.31
CA ALA A 430 6.14 -20.67 -26.81
C ALA A 430 6.60 -21.88 -27.65
N ARG A 431 7.93 -22.07 -27.75
CA ARG A 431 8.50 -23.25 -28.40
C ARG A 431 8.22 -24.51 -27.54
N PRO A 432 7.85 -25.63 -28.12
CA PRO A 432 7.72 -26.90 -27.41
C PRO A 432 9.00 -27.21 -26.60
N GLY A 433 8.85 -27.60 -25.33
CA GLY A 433 9.99 -27.90 -24.46
C GLY A 433 10.83 -26.70 -24.03
N ALA A 434 10.37 -25.46 -24.29
CA ALA A 434 11.09 -24.26 -23.84
C ALA A 434 11.32 -24.26 -22.33
N THR A 435 12.46 -23.72 -21.94
CA THR A 435 12.86 -23.60 -20.54
C THR A 435 12.31 -22.31 -19.97
N VAL A 436 11.70 -22.40 -18.78
CA VAL A 436 11.23 -21.26 -17.99
C VAL A 436 11.87 -21.25 -16.62
N ARG A 437 11.94 -20.06 -16.03
CA ARG A 437 12.35 -19.88 -14.63
C ARG A 437 11.10 -19.56 -13.83
N VAL A 438 10.93 -20.20 -12.67
CA VAL A 438 9.76 -20.01 -11.81
C VAL A 438 10.20 -19.62 -10.42
N SER A 439 9.70 -18.48 -9.96
CA SER A 439 9.89 -17.98 -8.58
C SER A 439 8.56 -18.03 -7.84
N TYR A 440 8.57 -18.45 -6.59
CA TYR A 440 7.36 -18.63 -5.78
C TYR A 440 7.39 -17.73 -4.55
N VAL A 441 6.21 -17.23 -4.17
CA VAL A 441 5.97 -16.58 -2.88
C VAL A 441 4.65 -17.10 -2.31
N ASP A 442 4.69 -17.52 -1.06
CA ASP A 442 3.53 -17.94 -0.28
C ASP A 442 3.85 -17.85 1.22
N GLN A 443 3.05 -18.44 2.08
CA GLN A 443 3.28 -18.41 3.53
C GLN A 443 4.49 -19.25 4.00
N GLU A 444 5.02 -20.12 3.13
CA GLU A 444 6.17 -20.98 3.41
C GLU A 444 7.42 -20.55 2.63
N ARG A 445 7.26 -20.02 1.42
CA ARG A 445 8.34 -19.60 0.51
C ARG A 445 8.42 -18.09 0.42
N GLY A 446 9.58 -17.50 0.65
CA GLY A 446 9.74 -16.05 0.71
C GLY A 446 9.00 -15.45 1.92
N SER A 447 9.02 -16.17 3.03
CA SER A 447 8.30 -15.86 4.27
C SER A 447 9.19 -16.05 5.49
N PRO A 448 9.15 -15.16 6.47
CA PRO A 448 9.87 -15.31 7.73
C PRO A 448 9.25 -16.35 8.67
N LEU A 449 7.95 -16.67 8.49
CA LEU A 449 7.15 -17.45 9.42
C LEU A 449 7.67 -18.87 9.69
N PRO A 450 8.09 -19.66 8.69
CA PRO A 450 8.57 -21.02 8.95
C PRO A 450 9.77 -21.03 9.89
N LYS A 451 10.76 -20.18 9.63
CA LYS A 451 11.98 -20.10 10.45
C LYS A 451 11.67 -19.53 11.85
N TRP A 452 10.82 -18.51 11.94
CA TRP A 452 10.42 -17.95 13.21
C TRP A 452 9.70 -18.98 14.10
N ARG A 453 8.82 -19.82 13.52
CA ARG A 453 8.14 -20.93 14.22
C ARG A 453 9.13 -22.04 14.63
N GLU A 454 10.04 -22.41 13.75
CA GLU A 454 11.12 -23.40 14.05
C GLU A 454 11.96 -22.97 15.27
N LEU A 455 12.18 -21.67 15.43
CA LEU A 455 12.90 -21.09 16.57
C LEU A 455 12.04 -20.94 17.85
N GLY A 456 10.81 -21.47 17.86
CA GLY A 456 9.91 -21.40 18.99
C GLY A 456 9.10 -20.11 19.10
N SER A 457 8.97 -19.38 17.99
CA SER A 457 8.17 -18.14 17.90
C SER A 457 8.59 -17.07 18.92
N PRO A 458 9.88 -16.75 19.05
CA PRO A 458 10.36 -15.82 20.07
C PRO A 458 9.78 -14.43 19.83
N GLN A 459 9.33 -13.79 20.90
CA GLN A 459 8.88 -12.39 20.86
C GLN A 459 10.06 -11.43 20.59
N TYR A 460 11.19 -11.73 21.18
CA TYR A 460 12.45 -10.98 21.03
C TYR A 460 13.57 -11.94 20.59
N PRO A 461 13.66 -12.24 19.28
CA PRO A 461 14.71 -13.13 18.79
C PRO A 461 16.09 -12.53 19.00
N ARG A 462 17.07 -13.39 19.26
CA ARG A 462 18.47 -13.01 19.38
C ARG A 462 19.05 -12.58 18.03
N LYS A 463 20.13 -11.81 18.04
CA LYS A 463 20.77 -11.33 16.82
C LYS A 463 21.00 -12.43 15.77
N GLY A 464 21.53 -13.57 16.17
CA GLY A 464 21.76 -14.71 15.26
C GLY A 464 20.47 -15.36 14.74
N GLU A 465 19.40 -15.33 15.53
CA GLU A 465 18.07 -15.81 15.12
C GLU A 465 17.44 -14.85 14.12
N ILE A 466 17.56 -13.53 14.33
CA ILE A 466 17.11 -12.50 13.36
C ILE A 466 17.78 -12.72 12.00
N ASP A 467 19.09 -12.98 11.99
CA ASP A 467 19.83 -13.24 10.75
C ASP A 467 19.38 -14.53 10.05
N GLN A 468 18.98 -15.55 10.80
CA GLN A 468 18.41 -16.77 10.24
C GLN A 468 17.02 -16.52 9.66
N ILE A 469 16.15 -15.83 10.39
CA ILE A 469 14.80 -15.47 9.93
C ILE A 469 14.87 -14.63 8.65
N ARG A 470 15.74 -13.60 8.64
CA ARG A 470 15.91 -12.73 7.47
C ARG A 470 16.37 -13.51 6.24
N ARG A 471 17.41 -14.34 6.37
CA ARG A 471 17.90 -15.17 5.24
C ARG A 471 16.85 -16.15 4.73
N SER A 472 16.08 -16.77 5.59
CA SER A 472 15.04 -17.71 5.20
C SER A 472 13.85 -17.04 4.49
N ALA A 473 13.63 -15.76 4.74
CA ALA A 473 12.54 -14.97 4.16
C ALA A 473 12.88 -14.39 2.78
N GLU A 474 14.13 -14.48 2.34
CA GLU A 474 14.52 -14.05 1.00
C GLU A 474 13.89 -14.93 -0.08
N LEU A 475 13.71 -14.35 -1.29
CA LEU A 475 13.32 -15.14 -2.44
C LEU A 475 14.37 -16.21 -2.74
N ALA A 476 13.93 -17.45 -2.81
CA ALA A 476 14.78 -18.53 -3.29
C ALA A 476 15.17 -18.32 -4.77
N SER A 477 16.28 -18.93 -5.18
CA SER A 477 16.67 -18.95 -6.60
C SER A 477 15.55 -19.56 -7.43
N PRO A 478 15.22 -18.99 -8.60
CA PRO A 478 14.15 -19.51 -9.45
C PRO A 478 14.40 -20.98 -9.86
N GLU A 479 13.36 -21.78 -9.82
CA GLU A 479 13.39 -23.14 -10.33
C GLU A 479 13.44 -23.13 -11.86
N THR A 480 14.32 -23.94 -12.45
CA THR A 480 14.31 -24.16 -13.90
C THR A 480 13.34 -25.28 -14.24
N ARG A 481 12.35 -24.99 -15.06
CA ARG A 481 11.31 -25.92 -15.49
C ARG A 481 11.24 -25.95 -17.02
N ARG A 482 10.63 -26.98 -17.56
CA ARG A 482 10.39 -27.10 -19.01
C ARG A 482 8.90 -27.17 -19.29
N LEU A 483 8.48 -26.48 -20.34
CA LEU A 483 7.15 -26.64 -20.90
C LEU A 483 7.03 -28.03 -21.55
N ASP A 484 5.83 -28.59 -21.52
CA ASP A 484 5.54 -29.79 -22.27
C ASP A 484 5.48 -29.52 -23.79
N ARG A 485 5.14 -30.57 -24.57
CA ARG A 485 5.04 -30.44 -26.02
C ARG A 485 3.89 -29.55 -26.50
N GLN A 486 2.94 -29.25 -25.61
CA GLN A 486 1.79 -28.38 -25.86
C GLN A 486 1.99 -26.96 -25.36
N GLY A 487 3.17 -26.64 -24.81
CA GLY A 487 3.49 -25.35 -24.22
C GLY A 487 2.84 -25.12 -22.84
N VAL A 488 2.57 -26.19 -22.11
CA VAL A 488 1.92 -26.16 -20.80
C VAL A 488 2.95 -26.39 -19.69
N LEU A 489 2.81 -25.61 -18.62
CA LEU A 489 3.51 -25.76 -17.35
C LEU A 489 2.47 -26.03 -16.26
N THR A 490 2.64 -27.08 -15.47
CA THR A 490 1.82 -27.32 -14.28
C THR A 490 2.54 -26.78 -13.05
N LEU A 491 1.87 -25.91 -12.32
CA LEU A 491 2.33 -25.33 -11.07
C LEU A 491 1.47 -25.87 -9.92
N ASP A 492 2.12 -26.20 -8.83
CA ASP A 492 1.46 -26.53 -7.57
C ASP A 492 1.49 -25.30 -6.66
N LEU A 493 0.34 -24.61 -6.55
CA LEU A 493 0.20 -23.37 -5.76
C LEU A 493 -0.67 -23.61 -4.52
N PRO A 494 -0.13 -23.40 -3.32
CA PRO A 494 -0.95 -23.36 -2.11
C PRO A 494 -1.92 -22.18 -2.16
N PRO A 495 -2.96 -22.17 -1.31
CA PRO A 495 -3.81 -21.00 -1.14
C PRO A 495 -2.95 -19.78 -0.80
N GLU A 496 -3.31 -18.61 -1.34
CA GLU A 496 -2.57 -17.34 -1.28
C GLU A 496 -1.22 -17.31 -2.01
N GLY A 497 -0.79 -18.42 -2.59
CA GLY A 497 0.49 -18.49 -3.31
C GLY A 497 0.47 -17.77 -4.65
N VAL A 498 1.61 -17.22 -5.02
CA VAL A 498 1.89 -16.68 -6.36
C VAL A 498 3.13 -17.34 -6.96
N ALA A 499 3.17 -17.41 -8.27
CA ALA A 499 4.37 -17.82 -9.02
C ALA A 499 4.63 -16.86 -10.18
N LEU A 500 5.87 -16.39 -10.30
CA LEU A 500 6.34 -15.69 -11.49
C LEU A 500 7.02 -16.66 -12.43
N ILE A 501 6.52 -16.76 -13.64
CA ILE A 501 7.08 -17.53 -14.73
C ILE A 501 7.82 -16.58 -15.66
N GLU A 502 9.09 -16.82 -15.93
CA GLU A 502 9.92 -16.04 -16.86
C GLU A 502 10.38 -16.95 -18.00
N LEU A 503 9.99 -16.59 -19.20
CA LEU A 503 10.42 -17.25 -20.45
C LEU A 503 11.44 -16.35 -21.14
N LYS A 504 12.64 -16.88 -21.39
CA LYS A 504 13.60 -16.22 -22.30
C LYS A 504 13.30 -16.58 -23.75
N ALA A 505 13.41 -15.57 -24.64
CA ALA A 505 13.15 -15.72 -26.08
C ALA A 505 14.18 -16.63 -26.77
#